data_ea88427c65e9fe83c0e15e910ba1f3b8
#
_entry.id   ea88427c65e9fe83c0e15e910ba1f3b8
#
_cell.length_a   1.000
_cell.length_b   1.000
_cell.length_c   1.000
_cell.angle_alpha   90.00
_cell.angle_beta   90.00
_cell.angle_gamma   90.00
#
_symmetry.space_group_name_H-M   'P 1'
#
loop_
_entity.id
_entity.type
_entity.pdbx_description
1 polymer ?
#
loop_
_entity_poly.entity_id
_entity_poly.type
_entity_poly.pdbx_seq_one_letter_code
_entity_poly.pdbx_strand_id
1 'polypeptide(L)'
;MMILGRAIAIANQKGGVGKSTTAINLAACLGKMGQRVLGIDMDPQGNTTSGLGVDKEQENTVYELLLQECTLEDCVQKLEFENLSMIPSNVNLAAAEIELIGTERKEYILKTNIDQVRGDYDFIIIDCPPSLGLLNTNALSAADSVMIPI
;
A
#
# COMPACT_ATOMS: atom_id res chain seq x y z
N MET A 1 -8.27 -23.80 -10.80
CA MET A 1 -7.47 -22.59 -11.14
C MET A 1 -7.37 -21.71 -9.91
N MET A 2 -6.17 -21.40 -9.48
CA MET A 2 -5.97 -20.54 -8.32
C MET A 2 -6.07 -19.07 -8.77
N ILE A 3 -6.99 -18.31 -8.15
CA ILE A 3 -7.13 -16.89 -8.42
C ILE A 3 -6.20 -16.15 -7.46
N LEU A 4 -5.16 -15.52 -8.01
CA LEU A 4 -4.23 -14.72 -7.22
C LEU A 4 -4.79 -13.31 -7.01
N GLY A 5 -4.45 -12.70 -5.87
CA GLY A 5 -4.88 -11.37 -5.54
C GLY A 5 -4.46 -10.33 -6.57
N ARG A 6 -5.42 -9.51 -7.00
CA ARG A 6 -5.17 -8.43 -7.94
C ARG A 6 -4.70 -7.18 -7.21
N ALA A 7 -3.57 -6.64 -7.63
CA ALA A 7 -3.03 -5.40 -7.07
C ALA A 7 -3.44 -4.22 -7.94
N ILE A 8 -4.09 -3.23 -7.33
CA ILE A 8 -4.58 -2.02 -7.99
C ILE A 8 -3.93 -0.81 -7.33
N ALA A 9 -3.19 -0.03 -8.11
CA ALA A 9 -2.60 1.22 -7.63
C ALA A 9 -3.58 2.37 -7.86
N ILE A 10 -3.76 3.21 -6.84
CA ILE A 10 -4.56 4.43 -6.95
C ILE A 10 -3.58 5.59 -7.06
N ALA A 11 -3.54 6.23 -8.21
CA ALA A 11 -2.56 7.27 -8.51
C ALA A 11 -3.23 8.57 -8.95
N ASN A 12 -2.68 9.71 -8.51
CA ASN A 12 -3.15 11.02 -8.95
C ASN A 12 -2.02 12.03 -8.75
N GLN A 13 -1.54 12.62 -9.85
CA GLN A 13 -0.43 13.57 -9.84
C GLN A 13 -0.80 14.94 -9.26
N LYS A 14 -2.08 15.25 -9.17
CA LYS A 14 -2.54 16.59 -8.74
C LYS A 14 -2.64 16.77 -7.22
N GLY A 15 -2.07 15.83 -6.45
CA GLY A 15 -2.18 15.89 -5.01
C GLY A 15 -3.46 15.25 -4.47
N GLY A 16 -3.47 14.96 -3.20
CA GLY A 16 -4.32 14.01 -2.53
C GLY A 16 -5.84 14.19 -2.52
N VAL A 17 -6.40 15.19 -3.18
CA VAL A 17 -7.85 15.38 -3.15
C VAL A 17 -8.54 14.25 -3.91
N GLY A 18 -9.26 13.42 -3.20
CA GLY A 18 -10.02 12.31 -3.76
C GLY A 18 -9.24 11.01 -3.91
N LYS A 19 -7.91 11.03 -3.95
CA LYS A 19 -7.11 9.81 -4.12
C LYS A 19 -7.25 8.88 -2.92
N SER A 20 -6.96 9.38 -1.72
CA SER A 20 -7.05 8.57 -0.50
C SER A 20 -8.49 8.19 -0.19
N THR A 21 -9.45 9.10 -0.45
CA THR A 21 -10.87 8.80 -0.30
C THR A 21 -11.29 7.65 -1.22
N THR A 22 -10.82 7.66 -2.46
CA THR A 22 -11.09 6.57 -3.41
C THR A 22 -10.50 5.25 -2.91
N ALA A 23 -9.25 5.26 -2.44
CA ALA A 23 -8.61 4.05 -1.92
C ALA A 23 -9.38 3.49 -0.73
N ILE A 24 -9.75 4.34 0.22
CA ILE A 24 -10.50 3.96 1.42
C ILE A 24 -11.86 3.36 1.03
N ASN A 25 -12.60 4.05 0.16
CA ASN A 25 -13.93 3.60 -0.25
C ASN A 25 -13.88 2.30 -1.03
N LEU A 26 -12.94 2.15 -1.94
CA LEU A 26 -12.79 0.93 -2.72
C LEU A 26 -12.46 -0.26 -1.81
N ALA A 27 -11.50 -0.09 -0.91
CA ALA A 27 -11.11 -1.15 0.03
C ALA A 27 -12.28 -1.55 0.93
N ALA A 28 -13.00 -0.58 1.48
CA ALA A 28 -14.13 -0.84 2.36
C ALA A 28 -15.28 -1.54 1.62
N CYS A 29 -15.59 -1.09 0.40
CA CYS A 29 -16.66 -1.71 -0.40
C CYS A 29 -16.32 -3.16 -0.75
N LEU A 30 -15.09 -3.44 -1.16
CA LEU A 30 -14.68 -4.80 -1.49
C LEU A 30 -14.74 -5.70 -0.26
N GLY A 31 -14.31 -5.20 0.91
CA GLY A 31 -14.41 -5.94 2.16
C GLY A 31 -15.84 -6.30 2.52
N LYS A 32 -16.76 -5.35 2.36
CA LYS A 32 -18.20 -5.58 2.60
C LYS A 32 -18.79 -6.61 1.65
N MET A 33 -18.22 -6.74 0.45
CA MET A 33 -18.67 -7.74 -0.52
C MET A 33 -18.08 -9.12 -0.25
N GLY A 34 -17.36 -9.30 0.85
CA GLY A 34 -16.77 -10.57 1.22
C GLY A 34 -15.40 -10.84 0.63
N GLN A 35 -14.82 -9.86 -0.06
CA GLN A 35 -13.48 -10.00 -0.62
C GLN A 35 -12.43 -9.78 0.47
N ARG A 36 -11.34 -10.54 0.42
CA ARG A 36 -10.21 -10.36 1.34
C ARG A 36 -9.31 -9.26 0.76
N VAL A 37 -9.20 -8.15 1.48
CA VAL A 37 -8.54 -6.95 0.97
C VAL A 37 -7.36 -6.55 1.84
N LEU A 38 -6.22 -6.26 1.20
CA LEU A 38 -5.07 -5.64 1.83
C LEU A 38 -4.91 -4.23 1.25
N GLY A 39 -4.99 -3.22 2.09
CA GLY A 39 -4.63 -1.85 1.72
C GLY A 39 -3.17 -1.59 2.04
N ILE A 40 -2.47 -0.89 1.14
CA ILE A 40 -1.09 -0.49 1.36
C ILE A 40 -1.00 1.01 1.12
N ASP A 41 -0.60 1.75 2.16
CA ASP A 41 -0.44 3.20 2.06
C ASP A 41 1.02 3.52 1.71
N MET A 42 1.26 3.97 0.49
CA MET A 42 2.60 4.34 0.03
C MET A 42 2.84 5.84 0.07
N ASP A 43 1.90 6.60 0.64
CA ASP A 43 2.02 8.05 0.74
C ASP A 43 2.53 8.43 2.14
N PRO A 44 3.67 9.16 2.25
CA PRO A 44 4.19 9.59 3.55
C PRO A 44 3.21 10.43 4.36
N GLN A 45 2.23 11.08 3.73
CA GLN A 45 1.19 11.83 4.44
C GLN A 45 0.28 10.91 5.26
N GLY A 46 0.14 9.64 4.84
CA GLY A 46 -0.60 8.66 5.61
C GLY A 46 -2.10 8.91 5.71
N ASN A 47 -2.72 9.54 4.71
CA ASN A 47 -4.14 9.87 4.73
C ASN A 47 -5.03 8.62 4.71
N THR A 48 -4.64 7.59 3.97
CA THR A 48 -5.37 6.33 3.96
C THR A 48 -5.23 5.61 5.30
N THR A 49 -4.03 5.65 5.89
CA THR A 49 -3.78 5.08 7.22
C THR A 49 -4.71 5.71 8.24
N SER A 50 -4.73 7.05 8.31
CA SER A 50 -5.60 7.78 9.24
C SER A 50 -7.07 7.55 8.94
N GLY A 51 -7.45 7.56 7.68
CA GLY A 51 -8.83 7.40 7.23
C GLY A 51 -9.42 6.04 7.58
N LEU A 52 -8.59 5.01 7.66
CA LEU A 52 -9.01 3.67 8.08
C LEU A 52 -8.85 3.45 9.59
N GLY A 53 -8.47 4.49 10.34
CA GLY A 53 -8.40 4.43 11.79
C GLY A 53 -7.17 3.74 12.35
N VAL A 54 -6.12 3.57 11.54
CA VAL A 54 -4.89 2.93 11.99
C VAL A 54 -3.93 3.97 12.54
N ASP A 55 -3.34 3.69 13.70
CA ASP A 55 -2.33 4.54 14.31
C ASP A 55 -1.06 4.50 13.45
N LYS A 56 -0.53 5.66 13.12
CA LYS A 56 0.71 5.80 12.34
C LYS A 56 1.96 5.48 13.17
N GLU A 57 1.84 5.40 14.48
CA GLU A 57 2.94 5.12 15.39
C GLU A 57 3.13 3.63 15.65
N GLN A 58 3.01 2.84 14.58
CA GLN A 58 3.30 1.41 14.66
C GLN A 58 4.80 1.17 14.58
N GLU A 59 5.25 0.10 15.21
CA GLU A 59 6.66 -0.30 15.15
C GLU A 59 7.09 -0.61 13.72
N ASN A 60 6.22 -1.30 12.98
CA ASN A 60 6.49 -1.69 11.59
C ASN A 60 5.44 -1.10 10.67
N THR A 61 5.90 -0.28 9.73
CA THR A 61 5.08 0.33 8.68
C THR A 61 5.66 -0.04 7.32
N VAL A 62 5.09 0.50 6.25
CA VAL A 62 5.62 0.29 4.91
C VAL A 62 7.08 0.80 4.81
N TYR A 63 7.46 1.77 5.62
CA TYR A 63 8.83 2.27 5.66
C TYR A 63 9.83 1.15 6.03
N GLU A 64 9.59 0.47 7.16
CA GLU A 64 10.44 -0.65 7.58
C GLU A 64 10.41 -1.80 6.58
N LEU A 65 9.27 -2.02 5.94
CA LEU A 65 9.14 -3.03 4.90
C LEU A 65 10.06 -2.73 3.71
N LEU A 66 10.06 -1.49 3.24
CA LEU A 66 10.91 -1.09 2.11
C LEU A 66 12.40 -1.14 2.44
N LEU A 67 12.76 -0.84 3.68
CA LEU A 67 14.14 -0.97 4.16
C LEU A 67 14.55 -2.42 4.42
N GLN A 68 13.61 -3.36 4.24
CA GLN A 68 13.83 -4.79 4.45
C GLN A 68 14.18 -5.15 5.90
N GLU A 69 13.68 -4.35 6.84
CA GLU A 69 13.89 -4.54 8.27
C GLU A 69 12.82 -5.44 8.90
N CYS A 70 11.75 -5.73 8.18
CA CYS A 70 10.68 -6.61 8.66
C CYS A 70 10.02 -7.31 7.48
N THR A 71 9.18 -8.32 7.77
CA THR A 71 8.38 -8.99 6.75
C THR A 71 7.08 -8.24 6.51
N LEU A 72 6.40 -8.55 5.41
CA LEU A 72 5.09 -7.97 5.14
C LEU A 72 4.10 -8.29 6.27
N GLU A 73 4.13 -9.52 6.77
CA GLU A 73 3.24 -9.96 7.85
C GLU A 73 3.43 -9.15 9.14
N ASP A 74 4.67 -8.70 9.41
CA ASP A 74 4.96 -7.88 10.58
C ASP A 74 4.30 -6.50 10.51
N CYS A 75 4.00 -6.02 9.30
CA CYS A 75 3.43 -4.70 9.06
C CYS A 75 1.91 -4.69 8.99
N VAL A 76 1.29 -5.86 8.74
CA VAL A 76 -0.15 -5.93 8.50
C VAL A 76 -0.94 -5.67 9.77
N GLN A 77 -1.88 -4.75 9.69
CA GLN A 77 -2.84 -4.44 10.75
C GLN A 77 -4.23 -4.89 10.29
N LYS A 78 -4.85 -5.79 11.04
CA LYS A 78 -6.24 -6.17 10.78
C LYS A 78 -7.17 -5.09 11.29
N LEU A 79 -8.12 -4.70 10.46
CA LEU A 79 -9.08 -3.67 10.83
C LEU A 79 -10.34 -4.31 11.43
N GLU A 80 -11.13 -3.49 12.13
CA GLU A 80 -12.42 -3.92 12.66
C GLU A 80 -13.43 -4.20 11.56
N PHE A 81 -13.21 -3.63 10.37
CA PHE A 81 -14.04 -3.90 9.20
C PHE A 81 -13.78 -5.33 8.70
N GLU A 82 -14.85 -6.02 8.33
CA GLU A 82 -14.71 -7.38 7.81
C GLU A 82 -13.78 -7.44 6.61
N ASN A 83 -12.89 -8.45 6.62
CA ASN A 83 -12.04 -8.82 5.50
C ASN A 83 -11.05 -7.74 5.05
N LEU A 84 -10.83 -6.70 5.86
CA LEU A 84 -9.91 -5.62 5.51
C LEU A 84 -8.72 -5.58 6.45
N SER A 85 -7.53 -5.58 5.86
CA SER A 85 -6.25 -5.38 6.56
C SER A 85 -5.49 -4.29 5.85
N MET A 86 -4.50 -3.68 6.51
CA MET A 86 -3.68 -2.68 5.84
C MET A 86 -2.25 -2.64 6.36
N ILE A 87 -1.36 -2.14 5.52
CA ILE A 87 0.00 -1.80 5.89
C ILE A 87 0.06 -0.27 6.00
N PRO A 88 0.30 0.26 7.22
CA PRO A 88 0.26 1.70 7.45
C PRO A 88 1.51 2.43 6.95
N SER A 89 1.36 3.74 6.77
CA SER A 89 2.44 4.66 6.41
C SER A 89 2.60 5.73 7.50
N ASN A 90 3.75 6.39 7.48
CA ASN A 90 3.98 7.62 8.27
C ASN A 90 5.03 8.49 7.57
N VAL A 91 5.34 9.64 8.20
CA VAL A 91 6.25 10.62 7.60
C VAL A 91 7.66 10.08 7.37
N ASN A 92 8.09 9.07 8.11
CA ASN A 92 9.42 8.49 7.94
C ASN A 92 9.61 7.88 6.54
N LEU A 93 8.52 7.51 5.90
CA LEU A 93 8.57 6.92 4.57
C LEU A 93 9.23 7.86 3.55
N ALA A 94 9.15 9.17 3.74
CA ALA A 94 9.79 10.13 2.84
C ALA A 94 11.30 9.94 2.76
N ALA A 95 11.93 9.42 3.82
CA ALA A 95 13.37 9.19 3.85
C ALA A 95 13.80 7.96 3.06
N ALA A 96 12.89 7.07 2.74
CA ALA A 96 13.22 5.80 2.08
C ALA A 96 13.92 6.00 0.73
N GLU A 97 13.54 7.03 -0.02
CA GLU A 97 14.15 7.29 -1.33
C GLU A 97 15.67 7.55 -1.21
N ILE A 98 16.09 8.24 -0.16
CA ILE A 98 17.51 8.52 0.08
C ILE A 98 18.20 7.28 0.66
N GLU A 99 17.55 6.62 1.60
CA GLU A 99 18.12 5.46 2.29
C GLU A 99 18.30 4.24 1.38
N LEU A 100 17.52 4.15 0.32
CA LEU A 100 17.61 3.05 -0.63
C LEU A 100 18.54 3.32 -1.81
N ILE A 101 19.22 4.47 -1.85
CA ILE A 101 20.22 4.74 -2.89
C ILE A 101 21.29 3.64 -2.82
N GLY A 102 21.58 3.03 -3.98
CA GLY A 102 22.57 1.96 -4.04
C GLY A 102 22.02 0.56 -3.73
N THR A 103 20.77 0.45 -3.32
CA THR A 103 20.13 -0.86 -3.11
C THR A 103 19.74 -1.44 -4.47
N GLU A 104 20.16 -2.67 -4.73
CA GLU A 104 19.80 -3.37 -5.96
C GLU A 104 18.32 -3.69 -5.99
N ARG A 105 17.71 -3.54 -7.19
CA ARG A 105 16.28 -3.84 -7.42
C ARG A 105 15.36 -3.08 -6.50
N LYS A 106 15.75 -1.87 -6.10
CA LYS A 106 14.97 -1.04 -5.17
C LYS A 106 13.56 -0.72 -5.69
N GLU A 107 13.38 -0.70 -7.00
CA GLU A 107 12.08 -0.43 -7.65
C GLU A 107 11.08 -1.57 -7.47
N TYR A 108 11.54 -2.76 -7.09
CA TYR A 108 10.74 -3.97 -7.03
C TYR A 108 10.59 -4.54 -5.61
N ILE A 109 10.97 -3.80 -4.59
CA ILE A 109 10.89 -4.29 -3.21
C ILE A 109 9.43 -4.59 -2.83
N LEU A 110 8.53 -3.66 -3.10
CA LEU A 110 7.11 -3.86 -2.80
C LEU A 110 6.53 -5.03 -3.60
N LYS A 111 6.83 -5.10 -4.89
CA LYS A 111 6.39 -6.19 -5.75
C LYS A 111 6.81 -7.55 -5.20
N THR A 112 8.07 -7.68 -4.81
CA THR A 112 8.60 -8.93 -4.27
C THR A 112 7.84 -9.35 -3.01
N ASN A 113 7.51 -8.41 -2.14
CA ASN A 113 6.76 -8.68 -0.93
C ASN A 113 5.30 -9.06 -1.24
N ILE A 114 4.65 -8.33 -2.13
CA ILE A 114 3.26 -8.60 -2.52
C ILE A 114 3.13 -9.97 -3.17
N ASP A 115 4.07 -10.34 -4.03
CA ASP A 115 4.02 -11.62 -4.74
C ASP A 115 4.02 -12.82 -3.79
N GLN A 116 4.57 -12.67 -2.59
CA GLN A 116 4.59 -13.74 -1.59
C GLN A 116 3.23 -13.97 -0.92
N VAL A 117 2.34 -12.97 -0.97
CA VAL A 117 1.06 -13.03 -0.25
C VAL A 117 -0.17 -12.91 -1.15
N ARG A 118 0.01 -12.97 -2.46
CA ARG A 118 -1.12 -12.84 -3.40
C ARG A 118 -2.20 -13.90 -3.19
N GLY A 119 -1.84 -15.07 -2.68
CA GLY A 119 -2.82 -16.13 -2.39
C GLY A 119 -3.68 -15.85 -1.17
N ASP A 120 -3.28 -14.92 -0.32
CA ASP A 120 -3.98 -14.62 0.93
C ASP A 120 -5.04 -13.52 0.76
N TYR A 121 -5.03 -12.81 -0.37
CA TYR A 121 -5.92 -11.68 -0.61
C TYR A 121 -6.55 -11.78 -1.99
N ASP A 122 -7.79 -11.31 -2.10
CA ASP A 122 -8.48 -11.20 -3.39
C ASP A 122 -8.10 -9.91 -4.10
N PHE A 123 -7.88 -8.84 -3.31
CA PHE A 123 -7.47 -7.53 -3.82
C PHE A 123 -6.42 -6.91 -2.92
N ILE A 124 -5.47 -6.23 -3.55
CA ILE A 124 -4.46 -5.43 -2.86
C ILE A 124 -4.57 -4.02 -3.43
N ILE A 125 -4.95 -3.06 -2.58
CA ILE A 125 -5.16 -1.66 -2.98
C ILE A 125 -3.98 -0.83 -2.51
N ILE A 126 -3.25 -0.23 -3.44
CA ILE A 126 -2.04 0.54 -3.14
C ILE A 126 -2.32 2.03 -3.35
N ASP A 127 -2.25 2.82 -2.28
CA ASP A 127 -2.40 4.26 -2.36
C ASP A 127 -1.04 4.88 -2.68
N CYS A 128 -0.88 5.41 -3.90
CA CYS A 128 0.38 5.98 -4.38
C CYS A 128 0.60 7.39 -3.85
N PRO A 129 1.87 7.80 -3.65
CA PRO A 129 2.15 9.20 -3.33
C PRO A 129 1.95 10.09 -4.56
N PRO A 130 1.75 11.41 -4.37
CA PRO A 130 1.59 12.32 -5.50
C PRO A 130 2.88 12.61 -6.28
N SER A 131 4.03 12.27 -5.71
CA SER A 131 5.33 12.49 -6.34
C SER A 131 5.71 11.36 -7.30
N LEU A 132 6.64 11.62 -8.22
CA LEU A 132 7.10 10.66 -9.22
C LEU A 132 8.39 9.95 -8.81
N GLY A 133 8.65 9.78 -7.52
CA GLY A 133 9.87 9.17 -7.02
C GLY A 133 9.80 7.66 -6.88
N LEU A 134 10.73 7.12 -6.10
CA LEU A 134 10.89 5.69 -5.88
C LEU A 134 9.66 5.03 -5.25
N LEU A 135 8.97 5.74 -4.36
CA LEU A 135 7.76 5.21 -3.73
C LEU A 135 6.68 4.93 -4.78
N ASN A 136 6.50 5.88 -5.69
CA ASN A 136 5.54 5.72 -6.77
C ASN A 136 5.95 4.59 -7.72
N THR A 137 7.23 4.49 -8.04
CA THR A 137 7.76 3.41 -8.88
C THR A 137 7.51 2.04 -8.25
N ASN A 138 7.74 1.91 -6.95
CA ASN A 138 7.45 0.67 -6.23
C ASN A 138 5.96 0.30 -6.31
N ALA A 139 5.08 1.27 -6.07
CA ALA A 139 3.65 1.04 -6.13
C ALA A 139 3.21 0.58 -7.53
N LEU A 140 3.66 1.29 -8.56
CA LEU A 140 3.27 0.98 -9.93
C LEU A 140 3.86 -0.35 -10.42
N SER A 141 5.10 -0.66 -10.03
CA SER A 141 5.74 -1.94 -10.39
C SER A 141 5.03 -3.13 -9.77
N ALA A 142 4.45 -2.96 -8.60
CA ALA A 142 3.72 -4.02 -7.90
C ALA A 142 2.28 -4.19 -8.42
N ALA A 143 1.73 -3.18 -9.07
CA ALA A 143 0.32 -3.17 -9.46
C ALA A 143 0.07 -3.92 -10.76
N ASP A 144 -1.08 -4.59 -10.83
CA ASP A 144 -1.58 -5.22 -12.06
C ASP A 144 -2.37 -4.20 -12.90
N SER A 145 -2.96 -3.20 -12.25
CA SER A 145 -3.69 -2.14 -12.92
C SER A 145 -3.60 -0.85 -12.11
N VAL A 146 -3.89 0.27 -12.77
CA VAL A 146 -3.82 1.60 -12.17
C VAL A 146 -5.18 2.27 -12.32
N MET A 147 -5.68 2.84 -11.23
CA MET A 147 -6.90 3.63 -11.22
C MET A 147 -6.54 5.09 -10.94
N ILE A 148 -7.02 5.98 -11.79
CA ILE A 148 -6.79 7.42 -11.64
C ILE A 148 -8.12 8.09 -11.38
N PRO A 149 -8.38 8.58 -10.14
CA PRO A 149 -9.61 9.30 -9.84
C PRO A 149 -9.68 10.60 -10.63
N ILE A 150 -10.87 10.90 -11.12
CA ILE A 150 -11.13 12.12 -11.90
C ILE A 150 -11.75 13.18 -11.00
#